data_997f33ad5b2e590bd036060542839faa
#
_entry.id   997f33ad5b2e590bd036060542839faa
#
_cell.length_a   1.000
_cell.length_b   1.000
_cell.length_c   1.000
_cell.angle_alpha   90.00
_cell.angle_beta   90.00
_cell.angle_gamma   90.00
#
_symmetry.space_group_name_H-M   'P 1'
#
loop_
_entity.id
_entity.type
_entity.pdbx_description
1 polymer ?
#
loop_
_entity_poly.entity_id
_entity_poly.type
_entity_poly.pdbx_seq_one_letter_code
_entity_poly.pdbx_strand_id
1 'polypeptide(L)'
;WLGTTGKKNDPDGEFEKNSSGDLDLNTDANKISKEQLIAKLTAWLKTQGIDDAEIMNVGRKKTDGWIKDAGDQVHFRTPIAGSDKNGFVQTDVMFTDNPDFQRGAKRGGTAQFGGTDRAILLSAIARGRGLKFSPKFGLVDPNKGDEVIAATWDKIAPLLLGKGAKEPDTHTVETMLAFLKKDPNY
;
A
#
# COMPACT_ATOMS: atom_id res chain seq x y z
N TRP A 1 -1.55 -5.25 7.64
CA TRP A 1 -0.20 -4.70 7.73
C TRP A 1 0.45 -4.74 6.36
N LEU A 2 0.72 -3.60 5.79
CA LEU A 2 1.35 -3.45 4.50
C LEU A 2 2.40 -2.38 4.64
N GLY A 3 3.58 -2.63 4.24
CA GLY A 3 4.60 -1.60 4.30
C GLY A 3 5.99 -2.18 4.33
N THR A 4 6.94 -1.32 4.40
CA THR A 4 8.36 -1.63 4.37
C THR A 4 8.95 -1.76 5.77
N THR A 5 8.16 -2.18 6.76
CA THR A 5 8.50 -2.12 8.18
C THR A 5 9.14 -3.38 8.76
N GLY A 6 9.81 -4.16 7.94
CA GLY A 6 10.59 -5.29 8.42
C GLY A 6 9.96 -6.67 8.20
N LYS A 7 10.50 -7.70 8.84
CA LYS A 7 10.15 -9.12 8.64
C LYS A 7 8.68 -9.46 8.68
N LYS A 8 7.87 -8.75 9.45
CA LYS A 8 6.43 -9.01 9.55
C LYS A 8 5.68 -8.71 8.26
N ASN A 9 6.23 -7.87 7.39
CA ASN A 9 5.63 -7.43 6.14
C ASN A 9 6.25 -8.08 4.92
N ASP A 10 7.37 -8.74 5.12
CA ASP A 10 8.05 -9.55 4.13
C ASP A 10 7.78 -11.03 4.43
N PRO A 11 6.86 -11.68 3.70
CA PRO A 11 6.57 -13.09 3.93
C PRO A 11 7.75 -13.99 3.66
N ASP A 12 8.74 -13.54 2.90
CA ASP A 12 9.94 -14.29 2.57
C ASP A 12 11.07 -14.03 3.59
N GLY A 13 10.91 -13.03 4.48
CA GLY A 13 11.82 -12.76 5.60
C GLY A 13 13.21 -12.27 5.19
N GLU A 14 13.36 -11.80 3.95
CA GLU A 14 14.67 -11.44 3.38
C GLU A 14 15.10 -10.01 3.72
N PHE A 15 14.15 -9.15 4.10
CA PHE A 15 14.41 -7.74 4.37
C PHE A 15 13.95 -7.31 5.75
N GLU A 16 14.87 -6.81 6.57
CA GLU A 16 14.61 -6.20 7.87
C GLU A 16 14.81 -4.69 7.80
N LYS A 17 13.81 -3.95 8.27
CA LYS A 17 13.91 -2.51 8.51
C LYS A 17 13.94 -2.26 10.01
N ASN A 18 14.99 -1.62 10.51
CA ASN A 18 15.19 -1.36 11.94
C ASN A 18 14.26 -0.28 12.50
N SER A 19 13.67 0.56 11.65
CA SER A 19 12.74 1.61 12.04
C SER A 19 11.75 1.93 10.95
N SER A 20 10.57 2.41 11.32
CA SER A 20 9.57 2.96 10.41
C SER A 20 9.03 4.26 10.95
N GLY A 21 8.78 5.25 10.06
CA GLY A 21 8.16 6.52 10.43
C GLY A 21 6.65 6.43 10.61
N ASP A 22 6.02 5.42 10.00
CA ASP A 22 4.57 5.23 9.95
C ASP A 22 4.20 3.75 9.80
N LEU A 23 2.91 3.47 9.97
CA LEU A 23 2.29 2.17 9.75
C LEU A 23 1.28 2.29 8.61
N ASP A 24 1.55 1.63 7.49
CA ASP A 24 0.60 1.53 6.39
C ASP A 24 -0.31 0.31 6.52
N LEU A 25 -1.61 0.52 6.57
CA LEU A 25 -2.62 -0.53 6.62
C LEU A 25 -3.56 -0.41 5.41
N ASN A 26 -3.94 -1.54 4.82
CA ASN A 26 -5.06 -1.60 3.91
C ASN A 26 -6.26 -2.25 4.58
N THR A 27 -7.44 -1.70 4.31
CA THR A 27 -8.69 -2.28 4.75
C THR A 27 -9.65 -2.47 3.58
N ASP A 28 -10.48 -3.50 3.69
CA ASP A 28 -11.53 -3.80 2.72
C ASP A 28 -12.66 -2.77 2.86
N ALA A 29 -12.80 -1.92 1.84
CA ALA A 29 -13.83 -0.88 1.80
C ALA A 29 -15.26 -1.44 1.84
N ASN A 30 -15.46 -2.71 1.43
CA ASN A 30 -16.74 -3.37 1.51
C ASN A 30 -17.12 -3.78 2.95
N LYS A 31 -16.13 -3.86 3.86
CA LYS A 31 -16.35 -4.24 5.27
C LYS A 31 -16.46 -3.05 6.21
N ILE A 32 -15.75 -1.98 5.91
CA ILE A 32 -15.77 -0.76 6.70
C ILE A 32 -15.49 0.45 5.81
N SER A 33 -16.33 1.47 5.87
CA SER A 33 -16.07 2.72 5.17
C SER A 33 -15.12 3.63 5.97
N LYS A 34 -14.58 4.63 5.29
CA LYS A 34 -13.73 5.66 5.89
C LYS A 34 -14.47 6.38 7.02
N GLU A 35 -15.73 6.77 6.79
CA GLU A 35 -16.57 7.46 7.75
C GLU A 35 -16.86 6.59 8.97
N GLN A 36 -17.10 5.31 8.77
CA GLN A 36 -17.30 4.35 9.86
C GLN A 36 -16.04 4.19 10.71
N LEU A 37 -14.85 4.16 10.08
CA LEU A 37 -13.60 4.11 10.83
C LEU A 37 -13.39 5.38 11.65
N ILE A 38 -13.57 6.55 11.04
CA ILE A 38 -13.46 7.85 11.74
C ILE A 38 -14.44 7.89 12.93
N ALA A 39 -15.69 7.50 12.73
CA ALA A 39 -16.69 7.48 13.81
C ALA A 39 -16.29 6.57 14.97
N LYS A 40 -15.79 5.36 14.68
CA LYS A 40 -15.31 4.41 15.70
C LYS A 40 -14.09 4.94 16.47
N LEU A 41 -13.10 5.50 15.75
CA LEU A 41 -11.93 6.11 16.38
C LEU A 41 -12.31 7.30 17.25
N THR A 42 -13.18 8.17 16.77
CA THR A 42 -13.71 9.32 17.52
C THR A 42 -14.40 8.87 18.79
N ALA A 43 -15.32 7.89 18.70
CA ALA A 43 -16.01 7.36 19.87
C ALA A 43 -15.03 6.77 20.90
N TRP A 44 -14.03 6.02 20.44
CA TRP A 44 -13.01 5.45 21.33
C TRP A 44 -12.16 6.54 22.00
N LEU A 45 -11.68 7.55 21.26
CA LEU A 45 -10.88 8.66 21.80
C LEU A 45 -11.64 9.43 22.89
N LYS A 46 -12.94 9.67 22.70
CA LYS A 46 -13.80 10.26 23.74
C LYS A 46 -13.83 9.44 25.02
N THR A 47 -13.84 8.11 24.92
CA THR A 47 -13.75 7.25 26.12
C THR A 47 -12.39 7.34 26.82
N GLN A 48 -11.35 7.80 26.13
CA GLN A 48 -10.02 8.06 26.70
C GLN A 48 -9.88 9.49 27.26
N GLY A 49 -10.94 10.28 27.25
CA GLY A 49 -10.94 11.66 27.78
C GLY A 49 -10.34 12.70 26.84
N ILE A 50 -10.20 12.39 25.55
CA ILE A 50 -9.72 13.34 24.54
C ILE A 50 -10.84 14.28 24.13
N ASP A 51 -10.59 15.58 24.17
CA ASP A 51 -11.56 16.60 23.80
C ASP A 51 -11.87 16.60 22.31
N ASP A 52 -13.12 16.90 21.94
CA ASP A 52 -13.58 16.94 20.55
C ASP A 52 -12.73 17.84 19.65
N ALA A 53 -12.25 18.96 20.19
CA ALA A 53 -11.38 19.90 19.47
C ALA A 53 -10.00 19.31 19.11
N GLU A 54 -9.55 18.29 19.82
CA GLU A 54 -8.26 17.63 19.60
C GLU A 54 -8.38 16.39 18.72
N ILE A 55 -9.59 15.83 18.55
CA ILE A 55 -9.78 14.58 17.84
C ILE A 55 -9.50 14.74 16.37
N MET A 56 -10.17 15.69 15.71
CA MET A 56 -10.06 15.87 14.27
C MET A 56 -9.11 16.99 13.90
N ASN A 57 -8.21 16.71 12.96
CA ASN A 57 -7.41 17.75 12.34
C ASN A 57 -8.27 18.52 11.34
N VAL A 58 -8.80 19.67 11.74
CA VAL A 58 -9.66 20.52 10.91
C VAL A 58 -8.83 21.65 10.29
N GLY A 59 -8.59 21.57 8.98
CA GLY A 59 -8.00 22.66 8.20
C GLY A 59 -6.63 22.37 7.58
N ARG A 60 -6.09 23.39 6.84
CA ARG A 60 -4.81 23.29 6.12
C ARG A 60 -3.57 23.44 7.00
N LYS A 61 -3.71 23.87 8.23
CA LYS A 61 -2.58 23.94 9.17
C LYS A 61 -2.33 22.53 9.70
N LYS A 62 -1.05 22.14 9.79
CA LYS A 62 -0.62 20.96 10.55
C LYS A 62 -1.05 21.16 12.00
N THR A 63 -2.22 20.73 12.33
CA THR A 63 -2.69 20.69 13.70
C THR A 63 -2.39 19.31 14.24
N ASP A 64 -2.15 19.24 15.53
CA ASP A 64 -1.77 18.02 16.23
C ASP A 64 -2.97 17.09 16.53
N GLY A 65 -3.99 17.09 15.68
CA GLY A 65 -5.17 16.24 15.83
C GLY A 65 -4.83 14.75 15.88
N TRP A 66 -5.66 13.98 16.59
CA TRP A 66 -5.53 12.53 16.69
C TRP A 66 -5.89 11.80 15.41
N ILE A 67 -6.84 12.33 14.67
CA ILE A 67 -7.32 11.78 13.40
C ILE A 67 -7.21 12.86 12.31
N LYS A 68 -6.75 12.46 11.14
CA LYS A 68 -6.73 13.29 9.94
C LYS A 68 -7.43 12.56 8.80
N ASP A 69 -8.46 13.18 8.24
CA ASP A 69 -9.04 12.79 6.97
C ASP A 69 -8.12 13.26 5.83
N ALA A 70 -7.55 12.34 5.09
CA ALA A 70 -6.54 12.59 4.07
C ALA A 70 -6.92 11.98 2.71
N GLY A 71 -7.98 12.49 2.12
CA GLY A 71 -8.49 12.00 0.82
C GLY A 71 -8.99 10.57 0.90
N ASP A 72 -8.30 9.63 0.25
CA ASP A 72 -8.66 8.20 0.27
C ASP A 72 -8.14 7.46 1.52
N GLN A 73 -7.56 8.17 2.49
CA GLN A 73 -6.92 7.59 3.66
C GLN A 73 -7.44 8.23 4.95
N VAL A 74 -7.26 7.51 6.05
CA VAL A 74 -7.38 8.05 7.41
C VAL A 74 -6.05 7.87 8.10
N HIS A 75 -5.48 8.96 8.59
CA HIS A 75 -4.28 8.91 9.42
C HIS A 75 -4.68 9.10 10.86
N PHE A 76 -4.10 8.35 11.78
CA PHE A 76 -4.32 8.53 13.20
C PHE A 76 -3.09 8.14 14.03
N ARG A 77 -3.06 8.62 15.27
CA ARG A 77 -1.98 8.32 16.22
C ARG A 77 -2.23 6.97 16.89
N THR A 78 -1.25 6.09 16.83
CA THR A 78 -1.27 4.79 17.52
C THR A 78 -0.19 4.78 18.59
N PRO A 79 -0.53 4.45 19.86
CA PRO A 79 0.46 4.33 20.92
C PRO A 79 1.48 3.22 20.61
N ILE A 80 2.77 3.51 20.77
CA ILE A 80 3.83 2.52 20.57
C ILE A 80 3.77 1.48 21.68
N ALA A 81 3.73 0.20 21.30
CA ALA A 81 3.57 -0.93 22.20
C ALA A 81 2.35 -0.80 23.14
N GLY A 82 1.29 -0.15 22.69
CA GLY A 82 0.04 0.02 23.45
C GLY A 82 0.13 1.01 24.60
N SER A 83 1.18 1.81 24.71
CA SER A 83 1.37 2.79 25.79
C SER A 83 1.74 4.16 25.23
N ASP A 84 1.03 5.18 25.65
CA ASP A 84 1.28 6.59 25.35
C ASP A 84 2.65 7.09 25.89
N LYS A 85 3.15 6.45 26.95
CA LYS A 85 4.47 6.73 27.54
C LYS A 85 5.62 6.47 26.55
N ASN A 86 5.39 5.58 25.59
CA ASN A 86 6.37 5.25 24.55
C ASN A 86 6.27 6.17 23.32
N GLY A 87 5.35 7.16 23.35
CA GLY A 87 5.03 8.02 22.23
C GLY A 87 4.07 7.37 21.25
N PHE A 88 3.96 7.98 20.05
CA PHE A 88 2.98 7.60 19.04
C PHE A 88 3.65 7.42 17.68
N VAL A 89 3.10 6.51 16.90
CA VAL A 89 3.40 6.37 15.47
C VAL A 89 2.17 6.76 14.67
N GLN A 90 2.37 7.38 13.50
CA GLN A 90 1.30 7.62 12.54
C GLN A 90 0.86 6.28 11.94
N THR A 91 -0.44 6.03 11.92
CA THR A 91 -1.03 4.89 11.22
C THR A 91 -1.88 5.41 10.07
N ASP A 92 -1.56 4.97 8.87
CA ASP A 92 -2.24 5.33 7.63
C ASP A 92 -3.11 4.15 7.18
N VAL A 93 -4.43 4.36 7.17
CA VAL A 93 -5.39 3.35 6.70
C VAL A 93 -5.89 3.74 5.33
N MET A 94 -5.61 2.90 4.35
CA MET A 94 -6.09 3.01 2.99
C MET A 94 -7.27 2.09 2.77
N PHE A 95 -8.30 2.59 2.09
CA PHE A 95 -9.51 1.83 1.77
C PHE A 95 -9.44 1.31 0.34
N THR A 96 -9.71 0.02 0.16
CA THR A 96 -9.64 -0.64 -1.14
C THR A 96 -10.73 -1.68 -1.30
N ASP A 97 -11.27 -1.79 -2.51
CA ASP A 97 -12.21 -2.85 -2.89
C ASP A 97 -11.48 -4.17 -3.23
N ASN A 98 -10.15 -4.12 -3.36
CA ASN A 98 -9.34 -5.28 -3.73
C ASN A 98 -8.07 -5.37 -2.83
N PRO A 99 -8.24 -5.80 -1.57
CA PRO A 99 -7.13 -5.87 -0.60
C PRO A 99 -6.03 -6.86 -1.01
N ASP A 100 -6.38 -7.96 -1.68
CA ASP A 100 -5.40 -8.97 -2.12
C ASP A 100 -4.49 -8.41 -3.23
N PHE A 101 -5.06 -7.71 -4.21
CA PHE A 101 -4.26 -7.02 -5.21
C PHE A 101 -3.34 -5.97 -4.57
N GLN A 102 -3.88 -5.14 -3.68
CA GLN A 102 -3.09 -4.08 -3.03
C GLN A 102 -1.97 -4.63 -2.14
N ARG A 103 -2.20 -5.75 -1.47
CA ARG A 103 -1.15 -6.43 -0.71
C ARG A 103 0.05 -6.78 -1.61
N GLY A 104 -0.21 -7.35 -2.78
CA GLY A 104 0.83 -7.64 -3.76
C GLY A 104 1.43 -6.38 -4.38
N ALA A 105 0.63 -5.34 -4.65
CA ALA A 105 1.11 -4.08 -5.23
C ALA A 105 2.08 -3.33 -4.30
N LYS A 106 1.84 -3.39 -2.98
CA LYS A 106 2.67 -2.76 -1.94
C LYS A 106 3.68 -3.71 -1.30
N ARG A 107 3.96 -4.82 -1.94
CA ARG A 107 4.98 -5.76 -1.46
C ARG A 107 6.33 -5.05 -1.34
N GLY A 108 7.07 -5.37 -0.28
CA GLY A 108 8.43 -4.90 -0.06
C GLY A 108 9.41 -5.39 -1.13
N GLY A 109 10.63 -4.95 -1.01
CA GLY A 109 11.72 -5.38 -1.87
C GLY A 109 12.66 -6.35 -1.17
N THR A 110 13.78 -6.60 -1.82
CA THR A 110 14.93 -7.33 -1.27
C THR A 110 15.90 -6.36 -0.57
N ALA A 111 16.96 -6.88 0.03
CA ALA A 111 18.05 -6.06 0.57
C ALA A 111 18.76 -5.22 -0.52
N GLN A 112 18.75 -5.70 -1.77
CA GLN A 112 19.38 -5.02 -2.90
C GLN A 112 18.44 -3.98 -3.56
N PHE A 113 17.15 -4.31 -3.70
CA PHE A 113 16.17 -3.46 -4.34
C PHE A 113 14.94 -3.30 -3.46
N GLY A 114 14.65 -2.08 -3.05
CA GLY A 114 13.49 -1.76 -2.22
C GLY A 114 12.14 -1.91 -2.94
N GLY A 115 11.05 -1.81 -2.20
CA GLY A 115 9.70 -1.83 -2.77
C GLY A 115 9.45 -0.71 -3.78
N THR A 116 10.10 0.43 -3.62
CA THR A 116 10.06 1.55 -4.58
C THR A 116 10.69 1.16 -5.91
N ASP A 117 11.84 0.49 -5.91
CA ASP A 117 12.52 0.06 -7.14
C ASP A 117 11.65 -0.95 -7.90
N ARG A 118 11.02 -1.88 -7.16
CA ARG A 118 10.04 -2.81 -7.73
C ARG A 118 8.86 -2.07 -8.37
N ALA A 119 8.29 -1.09 -7.71
CA ALA A 119 7.16 -0.32 -8.23
C ALA A 119 7.54 0.50 -9.49
N ILE A 120 8.76 1.05 -9.52
CA ILE A 120 9.32 1.75 -10.69
C ILE A 120 9.46 0.78 -11.85
N LEU A 121 10.01 -0.42 -11.63
CA LEU A 121 10.18 -1.42 -12.68
C LEU A 121 8.84 -1.91 -13.22
N LEU A 122 7.86 -2.22 -12.36
CA LEU A 122 6.51 -2.57 -12.79
C LEU A 122 5.89 -1.47 -13.68
N SER A 123 6.07 -0.22 -13.28
CA SER A 123 5.56 0.93 -14.05
C SER A 123 6.28 1.10 -15.38
N ALA A 124 7.60 0.85 -15.42
CA ALA A 124 8.39 0.92 -16.66
C ALA A 124 7.97 -0.17 -17.65
N ILE A 125 7.83 -1.41 -17.18
CA ILE A 125 7.36 -2.54 -18.00
C ILE A 125 5.96 -2.26 -18.54
N ALA A 126 5.03 -1.79 -17.69
CA ALA A 126 3.68 -1.45 -18.12
C ALA A 126 3.69 -0.40 -19.25
N ARG A 127 4.50 0.66 -19.12
CA ARG A 127 4.67 1.68 -20.17
C ARG A 127 5.21 1.10 -21.47
N GLY A 128 6.21 0.23 -21.38
CA GLY A 128 6.75 -0.48 -22.56
C GLY A 128 5.69 -1.34 -23.28
N ARG A 129 4.64 -1.75 -22.57
CA ARG A 129 3.47 -2.47 -23.12
C ARG A 129 2.31 -1.54 -23.52
N GLY A 130 2.50 -0.21 -23.49
CA GLY A 130 1.44 0.77 -23.76
C GLY A 130 0.37 0.89 -22.66
N LEU A 131 0.65 0.37 -21.47
CA LEU A 131 -0.24 0.37 -20.31
C LEU A 131 0.33 1.24 -19.19
N LYS A 132 -0.48 1.47 -18.14
CA LYS A 132 -0.07 2.14 -16.92
C LYS A 132 -0.36 1.22 -15.72
N PHE A 133 0.63 1.03 -14.86
CA PHE A 133 0.45 0.33 -13.61
C PHE A 133 -0.04 1.30 -12.52
N SER A 134 -1.20 0.99 -11.95
CA SER A 134 -1.78 1.70 -10.82
C SER A 134 -1.76 0.80 -9.59
N PRO A 135 -1.11 1.21 -8.48
CA PRO A 135 -1.17 0.45 -7.23
C PRO A 135 -2.59 0.32 -6.65
N LYS A 136 -3.53 1.16 -7.08
CA LYS A 136 -4.93 1.14 -6.63
C LYS A 136 -5.81 0.24 -7.51
N PHE A 137 -5.63 0.28 -8.82
CA PHE A 137 -6.56 -0.31 -9.78
C PHE A 137 -6.01 -1.50 -10.56
N GLY A 138 -4.70 -1.70 -10.59
CA GLY A 138 -4.06 -2.70 -11.44
C GLY A 138 -3.47 -2.11 -12.71
N LEU A 139 -3.57 -2.84 -13.82
CA LEU A 139 -3.19 -2.34 -15.13
C LEU A 139 -4.36 -1.60 -15.76
N VAL A 140 -4.09 -0.39 -16.26
CA VAL A 140 -5.07 0.46 -16.92
C VAL A 140 -4.57 0.88 -18.30
N ASP A 141 -5.50 1.17 -19.22
CA ASP A 141 -5.20 1.72 -20.54
C ASP A 141 -5.27 3.26 -20.47
N PRO A 142 -4.13 3.96 -20.56
CA PRO A 142 -4.12 5.42 -20.47
C PRO A 142 -4.79 6.09 -21.69
N ASN A 143 -4.93 5.39 -22.82
CA ASN A 143 -5.57 5.93 -24.02
C ASN A 143 -7.09 5.81 -23.97
N LYS A 144 -7.62 5.07 -22.98
CA LYS A 144 -9.06 4.86 -22.76
C LYS A 144 -9.53 5.42 -21.44
N GLY A 145 -8.95 6.54 -20.99
CA GLY A 145 -9.36 7.20 -19.76
C GLY A 145 -9.06 6.38 -18.50
N ASP A 146 -7.94 5.67 -18.49
CA ASP A 146 -7.52 4.78 -17.39
C ASP A 146 -8.50 3.59 -17.17
N GLU A 147 -9.12 3.08 -18.24
CA GLU A 147 -9.94 1.85 -18.18
C GLU A 147 -9.12 0.70 -17.59
N VAL A 148 -9.68 -0.02 -16.61
CA VAL A 148 -9.01 -1.14 -15.94
C VAL A 148 -8.98 -2.36 -16.86
N ILE A 149 -7.77 -2.75 -17.27
CA ILE A 149 -7.51 -3.92 -18.12
C ILE A 149 -7.34 -5.19 -17.29
N ALA A 150 -6.66 -5.08 -16.14
CA ALA A 150 -6.46 -6.21 -15.23
C ALA A 150 -6.31 -5.72 -13.79
N ALA A 151 -7.04 -6.35 -12.86
CA ALA A 151 -7.06 -6.00 -11.44
C ALA A 151 -6.61 -7.15 -10.52
N THR A 152 -6.13 -8.25 -11.07
CA THR A 152 -5.63 -9.41 -10.31
C THR A 152 -4.25 -9.81 -10.81
N TRP A 153 -3.40 -10.32 -9.92
CA TRP A 153 -2.01 -10.64 -10.26
C TRP A 153 -1.88 -11.73 -11.31
N ASP A 154 -2.78 -12.72 -11.34
CA ASP A 154 -2.81 -13.78 -12.35
C ASP A 154 -3.03 -13.23 -13.77
N LYS A 155 -3.73 -12.11 -13.91
CA LYS A 155 -3.93 -11.42 -15.18
C LYS A 155 -2.83 -10.40 -15.46
N ILE A 156 -2.35 -9.73 -14.44
CA ILE A 156 -1.31 -8.70 -14.54
C ILE A 156 0.05 -9.30 -14.92
N ALA A 157 0.47 -10.37 -14.25
CA ALA A 157 1.78 -10.95 -14.47
C ALA A 157 2.04 -11.36 -15.93
N PRO A 158 1.15 -12.11 -16.60
CA PRO A 158 1.37 -12.46 -18.01
C PRO A 158 1.28 -11.26 -18.96
N LEU A 159 0.50 -10.23 -18.64
CA LEU A 159 0.43 -9.01 -19.46
C LEU A 159 1.71 -8.18 -19.35
N LEU A 160 2.36 -8.17 -18.19
CA LEU A 160 3.60 -7.43 -17.96
C LEU A 160 4.83 -8.21 -18.42
N LEU A 161 4.98 -9.45 -17.98
CA LEU A 161 6.21 -10.22 -18.13
C LEU A 161 6.17 -11.17 -19.32
N GLY A 162 4.99 -11.51 -19.82
CA GLY A 162 4.82 -12.44 -20.93
C GLY A 162 4.12 -13.74 -20.52
N LYS A 163 3.80 -14.56 -21.53
CA LYS A 163 3.02 -15.79 -21.37
C LYS A 163 3.67 -16.75 -20.35
N GLY A 164 2.88 -17.22 -19.40
CA GLY A 164 3.30 -18.16 -18.38
C GLY A 164 3.80 -17.52 -17.08
N ALA A 165 3.96 -16.20 -17.06
CA ALA A 165 4.29 -15.47 -15.83
C ALA A 165 3.15 -15.58 -14.80
N LYS A 166 3.52 -15.71 -13.54
CA LYS A 166 2.64 -15.80 -12.38
C LYS A 166 2.94 -14.69 -11.39
N GLU A 167 2.05 -14.49 -10.40
CA GLU A 167 2.26 -13.51 -9.35
C GLU A 167 3.67 -13.55 -8.73
N PRO A 168 4.23 -14.71 -8.33
CA PRO A 168 5.59 -14.76 -7.74
C PRO A 168 6.68 -14.15 -8.63
N ASP A 169 6.54 -14.22 -9.95
CA ASP A 169 7.51 -13.64 -10.87
C ASP A 169 7.53 -12.11 -10.82
N THR A 170 6.51 -11.49 -10.22
CA THR A 170 6.41 -10.03 -10.02
C THR A 170 6.88 -9.59 -8.62
N HIS A 171 7.31 -10.49 -7.76
CA HIS A 171 7.55 -10.20 -6.35
C HIS A 171 8.77 -9.32 -6.11
N THR A 172 9.83 -9.50 -6.87
CA THR A 172 11.07 -8.73 -6.73
C THR A 172 11.57 -8.22 -8.09
N VAL A 173 12.51 -7.27 -8.05
CA VAL A 173 13.20 -6.80 -9.28
C VAL A 173 13.92 -7.97 -9.94
N GLU A 174 14.59 -8.80 -9.16
CA GLU A 174 15.39 -9.93 -9.64
C GLU A 174 14.51 -10.97 -10.34
N THR A 175 13.36 -11.35 -9.75
CA THR A 175 12.44 -12.32 -10.37
C THR A 175 11.85 -11.79 -11.66
N MET A 176 11.47 -10.51 -11.71
CA MET A 176 10.99 -9.87 -12.94
C MET A 176 12.05 -9.87 -14.04
N LEU A 177 13.29 -9.46 -13.73
CA LEU A 177 14.39 -9.44 -14.70
C LEU A 177 14.76 -10.86 -15.17
N ALA A 178 14.78 -11.83 -14.25
CA ALA A 178 15.04 -13.23 -14.60
C ALA A 178 13.97 -13.80 -15.54
N PHE A 179 12.73 -13.39 -15.39
CA PHE A 179 11.64 -13.81 -16.26
C PHE A 179 11.75 -13.13 -17.63
N LEU A 180 11.95 -11.80 -17.67
CA LEU A 180 12.06 -11.04 -18.91
C LEU A 180 13.23 -11.50 -19.79
N LYS A 181 14.37 -11.83 -19.18
CA LYS A 181 15.54 -12.37 -19.92
C LYS A 181 15.27 -13.69 -20.68
N LYS A 182 14.19 -14.39 -20.37
CA LYS A 182 13.76 -15.60 -21.09
C LYS A 182 12.91 -15.28 -22.35
N ASP A 183 12.43 -14.05 -22.46
CA ASP A 183 11.69 -13.60 -23.63
C ASP A 183 12.67 -13.32 -24.78
N PRO A 184 12.55 -14.02 -25.93
CA PRO A 184 13.45 -13.80 -27.07
C PRO A 184 13.35 -12.39 -27.69
N ASN A 185 12.34 -11.63 -27.30
CA ASN A 185 12.12 -10.25 -27.76
C ASN A 185 12.53 -9.19 -26.73
N TYR A 186 13.23 -9.60 -25.66
CA TYR A 186 13.71 -8.70 -24.62
C TYR A 186 15.02 -8.01 -25.01
#